data_bd4d7731c2d682f0d81f6780e46187bf
#
_entry.id   bd4d7731c2d682f0d81f6780e46187bf
#
_cell.length_a   1.000
_cell.length_b   1.000
_cell.length_c   1.000
_cell.angle_alpha   90.00
_cell.angle_beta   90.00
_cell.angle_gamma   90.00
#
_symmetry.space_group_name_H-M   'P 1'
#
loop_
_entity.id
_entity.type
_entity.pdbx_description
1 polymer ?
#
loop_
_entity_poly.entity_id
_entity_poly.type
_entity_poly.pdbx_seq_one_letter_code
_entity_poly.pdbx_strand_id
1 'polypeptide(L)'
;MQKLQLRQNQSQKLSPQQIQFIKLLQLSNSNIEAEIKKEIEENPALEENEENENIDIVNTENYNYYQKSNNENSNFNREENISNTESFRENLISQLNYQKLDKGENIIANQIIGTLDNDGYLRRDIESIIDDIAFAENIEFKNSDIEKVLLKIQKLEPAGIAARNLEECLILQIDSIEEPTQNQLLAKKIILENFKEFTNKKFDVIYQKYDHPKNIINNAFDYIKTLNPKPSGGLEDSNLTEFLIPDFIVKKDNNEFIVELASGNKPLNINKNYISIYDELKNKKNKDNGSKESFDFIKSKLEKAQWFVEALNQRNNTLLKTMNTIVKIQKRFFNDGDENDLKPMILKDIAEIIKMDISTVSRIVKSKNVQTDYGIFPLRYFFSESTIKKGDDLVSSKIVKNYLSNLIENEDKSSPYSDDQLEKILKKEGYDVARRTVAKYREQLNIPVARLRKEY
;
A
#
# COMPACT_ATOMS: atom_id res chain seq x y z
N MET A 1 17.81 22.29 52.37
CA MET A 1 18.62 21.17 51.89
C MET A 1 17.98 20.61 50.65
N GLN A 2 18.49 20.98 49.47
CA GLN A 2 18.04 20.44 48.16
C GLN A 2 18.74 19.10 47.94
N LYS A 3 17.97 18.02 47.84
CA LYS A 3 18.48 16.69 47.41
C LYS A 3 18.67 16.70 45.91
N LEU A 4 19.90 16.76 45.46
CA LEU A 4 20.30 16.47 44.07
C LEU A 4 20.06 14.97 43.80
N GLN A 5 19.03 14.62 43.06
CA GLN A 5 18.86 13.29 42.47
C GLN A 5 19.67 13.21 41.17
N LEU A 6 20.80 12.55 41.21
CA LEU A 6 21.56 12.12 40.04
C LEU A 6 20.73 11.07 39.28
N ARG A 7 20.06 11.47 38.19
CA ARG A 7 19.50 10.55 37.20
C ARG A 7 20.63 10.10 36.30
N GLN A 8 21.11 8.91 36.54
CA GLN A 8 22.07 8.20 35.68
C GLN A 8 21.30 7.75 34.39
N ASN A 9 21.37 8.52 33.31
CA ASN A 9 20.88 8.10 32.01
C ASN A 9 21.94 7.13 31.42
N GLN A 10 21.71 5.82 31.61
CA GLN A 10 22.43 4.80 30.85
C GLN A 10 21.95 4.83 29.40
N SER A 11 22.64 5.56 28.54
CA SER A 11 22.51 5.40 27.09
C SER A 11 23.24 4.11 26.69
N GLN A 12 22.52 3.01 26.56
CA GLN A 12 23.05 1.78 25.96
C GLN A 12 23.33 2.07 24.48
N LYS A 13 24.58 2.33 24.13
CA LYS A 13 25.04 2.35 22.74
C LYS A 13 25.03 0.90 22.24
N LEU A 14 24.16 0.61 21.27
CA LEU A 14 24.12 -0.67 20.57
C LEU A 14 25.49 -0.95 19.94
N SER A 15 25.97 -2.19 20.04
CA SER A 15 27.22 -2.58 19.35
C SER A 15 27.00 -2.55 17.83
N PRO A 16 28.06 -2.30 17.02
CA PRO A 16 27.94 -2.32 15.55
C PRO A 16 27.31 -3.62 15.01
N GLN A 17 27.64 -4.75 15.63
CA GLN A 17 27.06 -6.06 15.29
C GLN A 17 25.56 -6.14 15.57
N GLN A 18 25.08 -5.55 16.67
CA GLN A 18 23.65 -5.49 16.96
C GLN A 18 22.90 -4.62 15.97
N ILE A 19 23.51 -3.52 15.52
CA ILE A 19 22.92 -2.64 14.49
C ILE A 19 22.80 -3.39 13.16
N GLN A 20 23.84 -4.13 12.75
CA GLN A 20 23.81 -4.96 11.54
C GLN A 20 22.77 -6.07 11.63
N PHE A 21 22.67 -6.74 12.79
CA PHE A 21 21.65 -7.78 13.00
C PHE A 21 20.20 -7.21 12.89
N ILE A 22 19.95 -6.05 13.48
CA ILE A 22 18.65 -5.38 13.36
C ILE A 22 18.34 -5.01 11.90
N LYS A 23 19.36 -4.56 11.14
CA LYS A 23 19.21 -4.29 9.72
C LYS A 23 18.82 -5.56 8.95
N LEU A 24 19.50 -6.69 9.19
CA LEU A 24 19.19 -7.98 8.57
C LEU A 24 17.76 -8.46 8.89
N LEU A 25 17.24 -8.22 10.09
CA LEU A 25 15.86 -8.55 10.45
C LEU A 25 14.81 -7.77 9.64
N GLN A 26 15.11 -6.54 9.24
CA GLN A 26 14.18 -5.67 8.51
C GLN A 26 14.14 -5.95 7.01
N LEU A 27 15.24 -6.48 6.44
CA LEU A 27 15.33 -6.74 5.00
C LEU A 27 14.25 -7.74 4.54
N SER A 28 13.61 -7.42 3.41
CA SER A 28 12.73 -8.36 2.70
C SER A 28 13.53 -9.56 2.16
N ASN A 29 12.83 -10.63 1.79
CA ASN A 29 13.50 -11.82 1.27
C ASN A 29 14.32 -11.55 0.00
N SER A 30 13.83 -10.72 -0.92
CA SER A 30 14.58 -10.31 -2.11
C SER A 30 15.84 -9.50 -1.79
N ASN A 31 15.76 -8.61 -0.82
CA ASN A 31 16.89 -7.76 -0.43
C ASN A 31 17.94 -8.54 0.36
N ILE A 32 17.56 -9.62 1.08
CA ILE A 32 18.52 -10.43 1.81
C ILE A 32 19.37 -11.28 0.86
N GLU A 33 18.81 -11.76 -0.25
CA GLU A 33 19.58 -12.45 -1.28
C GLU A 33 20.64 -11.54 -1.92
N ALA A 34 20.30 -10.28 -2.14
CA ALA A 34 21.26 -9.29 -2.60
C ALA A 34 22.35 -9.01 -1.58
N GLU A 35 22.01 -8.92 -0.28
CA GLU A 35 23.00 -8.71 0.80
C GLU A 35 23.89 -9.96 0.99
N ILE A 36 23.35 -11.17 0.84
CA ILE A 36 24.12 -12.42 0.87
C ILE A 36 25.14 -12.45 -0.29
N LYS A 37 24.72 -12.17 -1.53
CA LYS A 37 25.61 -12.12 -2.68
C LYS A 37 26.74 -11.11 -2.48
N LYS A 38 26.40 -9.94 -1.99
CA LYS A 38 27.37 -8.89 -1.67
C LYS A 38 28.38 -9.34 -0.62
N GLU A 39 27.92 -9.99 0.46
CA GLU A 39 28.85 -10.47 1.51
C GLU A 39 29.74 -11.62 1.02
N ILE A 40 29.25 -12.49 0.10
CA ILE A 40 30.06 -13.52 -0.55
C ILE A 40 31.16 -12.89 -1.42
N GLU A 41 30.84 -11.82 -2.17
CA GLU A 41 31.82 -11.08 -2.97
C GLU A 41 32.88 -10.41 -2.09
N GLU A 42 32.50 -9.84 -0.94
CA GLU A 42 33.40 -9.17 0.00
C GLU A 42 34.20 -10.14 0.87
N ASN A 43 33.68 -11.35 1.13
CA ASN A 43 34.29 -12.33 2.03
C ASN A 43 34.45 -13.71 1.39
N PRO A 44 35.62 -14.03 0.85
CA PRO A 44 35.89 -15.30 0.15
C PRO A 44 35.90 -16.52 1.09
N ALA A 45 35.72 -16.33 2.40
CA ALA A 45 35.56 -17.43 3.35
C ALA A 45 34.12 -17.98 3.41
N LEU A 46 33.14 -17.33 2.69
CA LEU A 46 31.77 -17.79 2.54
C LEU A 46 31.57 -18.53 1.22
N GLU A 47 30.79 -19.62 1.26
CA GLU A 47 30.39 -20.40 0.08
C GLU A 47 28.91 -20.72 0.16
N GLU A 48 28.22 -20.71 -0.98
CA GLU A 48 26.86 -21.26 -1.09
C GLU A 48 26.96 -22.79 -1.17
N ASN A 49 26.08 -23.46 -0.43
CA ASN A 49 26.01 -24.94 -0.46
C ASN A 49 25.26 -25.38 -1.72
N GLU A 50 25.93 -25.98 -2.68
CA GLU A 50 25.34 -26.53 -3.90
C GLU A 50 24.72 -27.95 -3.68
N GLU A 51 24.93 -28.56 -2.50
CA GLU A 51 24.62 -29.97 -2.28
C GLU A 51 23.13 -30.31 -2.00
N ASN A 52 22.23 -29.32 -1.94
CA ASN A 52 20.82 -29.56 -1.60
C ASN A 52 19.82 -29.52 -2.76
N GLU A 53 20.26 -29.73 -4.01
CA GLU A 53 19.31 -29.87 -5.12
C GLU A 53 18.49 -31.21 -5.10
N ASN A 54 18.79 -32.16 -4.18
CA ASN A 54 18.22 -33.51 -4.22
C ASN A 54 17.19 -33.85 -3.12
N ILE A 55 16.79 -32.91 -2.24
CA ILE A 55 15.88 -33.30 -1.12
C ILE A 55 14.45 -32.78 -1.26
N ASP A 56 14.16 -31.78 -2.07
CA ASP A 56 12.81 -31.14 -2.13
C ASP A 56 12.09 -31.22 -3.49
N ILE A 57 12.37 -32.25 -4.32
CA ILE A 57 11.63 -32.45 -5.59
C ILE A 57 10.18 -32.93 -5.36
N VAL A 58 9.78 -33.25 -4.14
CA VAL A 58 8.44 -33.82 -3.90
C VAL A 58 7.34 -32.74 -3.68
N ASN A 59 7.67 -31.49 -3.37
CA ASN A 59 6.66 -30.46 -3.08
C ASN A 59 6.64 -29.22 -3.99
N THR A 60 7.41 -29.22 -5.08
CA THR A 60 7.44 -28.11 -6.04
C THR A 60 6.55 -28.30 -7.27
N GLU A 61 5.69 -29.30 -7.30
CA GLU A 61 4.82 -29.54 -8.47
C GLU A 61 3.85 -28.41 -8.77
N ASN A 62 3.50 -27.58 -7.79
CA ASN A 62 2.57 -26.47 -8.01
C ASN A 62 3.22 -25.14 -8.46
N TYR A 63 4.53 -24.93 -8.22
CA TYR A 63 5.22 -23.75 -8.71
C TYR A 63 5.76 -23.90 -10.14
N ASN A 64 6.04 -25.13 -10.57
CA ASN A 64 6.51 -25.43 -11.91
C ASN A 64 5.40 -25.47 -12.97
N TYR A 65 4.13 -25.40 -12.59
CA TYR A 65 3.03 -25.36 -13.56
C TYR A 65 3.05 -24.08 -14.42
N TYR A 66 3.57 -22.98 -13.87
CA TYR A 66 3.75 -21.73 -14.65
C TYR A 66 5.06 -21.64 -15.43
N GLN A 67 6.07 -22.47 -15.11
CA GLN A 67 7.33 -22.49 -15.87
C GLN A 67 7.45 -23.65 -16.87
N LYS A 68 6.75 -24.77 -16.67
CA LYS A 68 6.85 -25.96 -17.52
C LYS A 68 5.92 -25.98 -18.74
N SER A 69 5.05 -24.97 -18.88
CA SER A 69 4.26 -24.80 -20.10
C SER A 69 5.04 -24.15 -21.27
N ASN A 70 6.33 -23.87 -21.10
CA ASN A 70 7.11 -23.07 -22.05
C ASN A 70 8.21 -23.82 -22.82
N ASN A 71 8.30 -25.15 -22.76
CA ASN A 71 9.34 -25.86 -23.48
C ASN A 71 8.82 -27.07 -24.25
N GLU A 72 7.80 -26.91 -25.11
CA GLU A 72 7.66 -27.79 -26.30
C GLU A 72 6.88 -27.00 -27.38
N ASN A 73 7.64 -26.59 -28.41
CA ASN A 73 7.17 -26.24 -29.75
C ASN A 73 5.92 -25.37 -29.90
N SER A 74 6.08 -24.07 -29.66
CA SER A 74 5.41 -23.09 -30.50
C SER A 74 6.30 -21.86 -30.62
N ASN A 75 6.80 -21.58 -31.82
CA ASN A 75 7.17 -20.26 -32.27
C ASN A 75 5.91 -19.38 -32.29
N PHE A 76 5.28 -19.19 -31.15
CA PHE A 76 4.33 -18.13 -30.93
C PHE A 76 5.14 -16.89 -30.57
N ASN A 77 5.13 -15.95 -31.48
CA ASN A 77 5.65 -14.61 -31.27
C ASN A 77 5.10 -14.06 -29.94
N ARG A 78 5.93 -14.09 -28.90
CA ARG A 78 5.63 -13.49 -27.59
C ARG A 78 5.41 -11.98 -27.67
N GLU A 79 5.75 -11.39 -28.82
CA GLU A 79 5.60 -9.96 -29.09
C GLU A 79 4.15 -9.56 -29.44
N GLU A 80 3.28 -10.48 -29.87
CA GLU A 80 1.90 -10.17 -30.29
C GLU A 80 0.88 -10.13 -29.15
N ASN A 81 1.23 -10.56 -27.93
CA ASN A 81 0.32 -10.58 -26.78
C ASN A 81 0.62 -9.51 -25.71
N ILE A 82 1.55 -8.60 -25.96
CA ILE A 82 1.60 -7.36 -25.20
C ILE A 82 0.50 -6.50 -25.80
N SER A 83 -0.72 -6.55 -25.25
CA SER A 83 -1.70 -5.53 -25.50
C SER A 83 -1.05 -4.20 -25.08
N ASN A 84 -0.60 -3.43 -26.07
CA ASN A 84 -0.29 -2.02 -25.87
C ASN A 84 -1.63 -1.37 -25.48
N THR A 85 -1.98 -1.42 -24.21
CA THR A 85 -2.98 -0.52 -23.65
C THR A 85 -2.34 0.84 -23.69
N GLU A 86 -2.72 1.64 -24.73
CA GLU A 86 -2.29 3.02 -24.83
C GLU A 86 -2.57 3.70 -23.48
N SER A 87 -1.58 4.38 -22.95
CA SER A 87 -1.77 5.12 -21.72
C SER A 87 -2.82 6.22 -21.98
N PHE A 88 -3.53 6.62 -20.93
CA PHE A 88 -4.52 7.71 -21.03
C PHE A 88 -3.95 8.95 -21.71
N ARG A 89 -2.69 9.31 -21.42
CA ARG A 89 -2.01 10.46 -22.04
C ARG A 89 -1.70 10.24 -23.52
N GLU A 90 -1.28 9.04 -23.91
CA GLU A 90 -1.03 8.70 -25.31
C GLU A 90 -2.30 8.77 -26.14
N ASN A 91 -3.43 8.30 -25.60
CA ASN A 91 -4.73 8.43 -26.23
C ASN A 91 -5.11 9.90 -26.46
N LEU A 92 -4.92 10.78 -25.47
CA LEU A 92 -5.19 12.21 -25.64
C LEU A 92 -4.28 12.87 -26.69
N ILE A 93 -3.00 12.51 -26.71
CA ILE A 93 -2.06 13.00 -27.72
C ILE A 93 -2.49 12.51 -29.12
N SER A 94 -2.93 11.27 -29.22
CA SER A 94 -3.46 10.72 -30.48
C SER A 94 -4.69 11.50 -30.96
N GLN A 95 -5.64 11.81 -30.06
CA GLN A 95 -6.80 12.65 -30.39
C GLN A 95 -6.39 14.06 -30.82
N LEU A 96 -5.40 14.67 -30.16
CA LEU A 96 -4.89 15.99 -30.55
C LEU A 96 -4.27 16.00 -31.97
N ASN A 97 -3.59 14.93 -32.35
CA ASN A 97 -2.98 14.82 -33.68
C ASN A 97 -4.02 14.83 -34.82
N TYR A 98 -5.28 14.43 -34.54
CA TYR A 98 -6.39 14.59 -35.50
C TYR A 98 -6.89 16.03 -35.60
N GLN A 99 -6.64 16.87 -34.58
CA GLN A 99 -6.95 18.29 -34.65
C GLN A 99 -5.78 19.02 -35.33
N LYS A 100 -6.06 19.86 -36.34
CA LYS A 100 -5.04 20.69 -37.01
C LYS A 100 -4.63 21.83 -36.07
N LEU A 101 -3.61 21.58 -35.23
CA LEU A 101 -3.03 22.55 -34.34
C LEU A 101 -1.76 23.17 -34.97
N ASP A 102 -1.51 24.44 -34.66
CA ASP A 102 -0.25 25.10 -35.01
C ASP A 102 0.89 24.55 -34.16
N LYS A 103 2.15 24.73 -34.62
CA LYS A 103 3.34 24.25 -33.87
C LYS A 103 3.38 24.78 -32.42
N GLY A 104 3.03 26.07 -32.24
CA GLY A 104 2.96 26.66 -30.90
C GLY A 104 1.83 26.07 -30.03
N GLU A 105 0.65 25.84 -30.63
CA GLU A 105 -0.47 25.21 -29.95
C GLU A 105 -0.18 23.77 -29.54
N ASN A 106 0.58 23.01 -30.35
CA ASN A 106 1.01 21.65 -30.00
C ASN A 106 1.94 21.62 -28.80
N ILE A 107 2.88 22.55 -28.65
CA ILE A 107 3.76 22.66 -27.50
C ILE A 107 2.93 22.90 -26.24
N ILE A 108 2.01 23.87 -26.30
CA ILE A 108 1.10 24.17 -25.19
C ILE A 108 0.25 22.95 -24.82
N ALA A 109 -0.33 22.27 -25.81
CA ALA A 109 -1.20 21.13 -25.59
C ALA A 109 -0.47 19.95 -24.94
N ASN A 110 0.73 19.63 -25.42
CA ASN A 110 1.56 18.57 -24.83
C ASN A 110 1.95 18.90 -23.38
N GLN A 111 2.26 20.17 -23.09
CA GLN A 111 2.58 20.59 -21.73
C GLN A 111 1.36 20.48 -20.80
N ILE A 112 0.18 20.90 -21.26
CA ILE A 112 -1.06 20.77 -20.49
C ILE A 112 -1.36 19.30 -20.20
N ILE A 113 -1.33 18.41 -21.23
CA ILE A 113 -1.58 16.96 -21.04
C ILE A 113 -0.53 16.34 -20.08
N GLY A 114 0.74 16.74 -20.19
CA GLY A 114 1.79 16.29 -19.28
C GLY A 114 1.59 16.71 -17.83
N THR A 115 0.84 17.79 -17.57
CA THR A 115 0.57 18.31 -16.23
C THR A 115 -0.77 17.86 -15.63
N LEU A 116 -1.57 17.08 -16.39
CA LEU A 116 -2.83 16.53 -15.87
C LEU A 116 -2.58 15.55 -14.73
N ASP A 117 -3.43 15.61 -13.71
CA ASP A 117 -3.45 14.62 -12.63
C ASP A 117 -3.99 13.26 -13.13
N ASN A 118 -3.78 12.19 -12.34
CA ASN A 118 -4.32 10.85 -12.62
C ASN A 118 -5.86 10.84 -12.73
N ASP A 119 -6.56 11.78 -12.10
CA ASP A 119 -8.00 11.96 -12.21
C ASP A 119 -8.44 12.73 -13.47
N GLY A 120 -7.49 13.29 -14.24
CA GLY A 120 -7.74 14.07 -15.46
C GLY A 120 -7.96 15.57 -15.24
N TYR A 121 -7.66 16.09 -14.04
CA TYR A 121 -7.79 17.52 -13.73
C TYR A 121 -6.52 18.31 -13.99
N LEU A 122 -6.69 19.59 -14.38
CA LEU A 122 -5.63 20.57 -14.46
C LEU A 122 -5.58 21.39 -13.18
N ARG A 123 -4.77 20.95 -12.19
CA ARG A 123 -4.66 21.64 -10.89
C ARG A 123 -3.60 22.74 -10.87
N ARG A 124 -2.71 22.77 -11.85
CA ARG A 124 -1.68 23.82 -11.95
C ARG A 124 -2.25 25.11 -12.53
N ASP A 125 -1.78 26.22 -12.02
CA ASP A 125 -2.16 27.55 -12.51
C ASP A 125 -1.57 27.80 -13.90
N ILE A 126 -2.29 28.58 -14.72
CA ILE A 126 -1.90 28.90 -16.10
C ILE A 126 -0.54 29.61 -16.14
N GLU A 127 -0.27 30.49 -15.18
CA GLU A 127 1.02 31.21 -15.07
C GLU A 127 2.19 30.23 -14.90
N SER A 128 2.03 29.21 -14.03
CA SER A 128 3.06 28.18 -13.84
C SER A 128 3.32 27.35 -15.11
N ILE A 129 2.28 27.14 -15.94
CA ILE A 129 2.42 26.43 -17.22
C ILE A 129 3.19 27.29 -18.22
N ILE A 130 2.95 28.60 -18.24
CA ILE A 130 3.71 29.55 -19.09
C ILE A 130 5.17 29.52 -18.73
N ASP A 131 5.49 29.63 -17.43
CA ASP A 131 6.87 29.60 -16.93
C ASP A 131 7.57 28.27 -17.30
N ASP A 132 6.87 27.15 -17.14
CA ASP A 132 7.41 25.84 -17.52
C ASP A 132 7.73 25.75 -19.02
N ILE A 133 6.85 26.29 -19.90
CA ILE A 133 7.06 26.30 -21.36
C ILE A 133 8.19 27.26 -21.71
N ALA A 134 8.22 28.45 -21.11
CA ALA A 134 9.27 29.42 -21.35
C ALA A 134 10.65 28.87 -20.97
N PHE A 135 10.72 28.08 -19.87
CA PHE A 135 11.96 27.47 -19.46
C PHE A 135 12.39 26.29 -20.34
N ALA A 136 11.43 25.47 -20.80
CA ALA A 136 11.72 24.28 -21.61
C ALA A 136 12.06 24.63 -23.07
N GLU A 137 11.29 25.52 -23.70
CA GLU A 137 11.32 25.80 -25.14
C GLU A 137 11.87 27.18 -25.49
N ASN A 138 12.18 28.02 -24.47
CA ASN A 138 12.58 29.44 -24.64
C ASN A 138 11.56 30.28 -25.45
N ILE A 139 10.28 29.97 -25.35
CA ILE A 139 9.17 30.68 -26.03
C ILE A 139 8.21 31.21 -24.99
N GLU A 140 7.91 32.49 -25.05
CA GLU A 140 6.91 33.12 -24.19
C GLU A 140 5.55 33.11 -24.86
N PHE A 141 4.53 32.58 -24.19
CA PHE A 141 3.13 32.59 -24.62
C PHE A 141 2.30 33.52 -23.70
N LYS A 142 1.20 34.02 -24.26
CA LYS A 142 0.25 34.83 -23.47
C LYS A 142 -0.80 33.91 -22.82
N ASN A 143 -1.35 34.33 -21.69
CA ASN A 143 -2.44 33.62 -21.00
C ASN A 143 -3.60 33.30 -21.96
N SER A 144 -3.94 34.24 -22.86
CA SER A 144 -5.01 34.07 -23.86
C SER A 144 -4.76 32.91 -24.83
N ASP A 145 -3.51 32.58 -25.12
CA ASP A 145 -3.19 31.51 -26.08
C ASP A 145 -3.30 30.15 -25.42
N ILE A 146 -2.90 30.06 -24.13
CA ILE A 146 -3.10 28.85 -23.33
C ILE A 146 -4.58 28.56 -23.10
N GLU A 147 -5.39 29.58 -22.79
CA GLU A 147 -6.84 29.40 -22.62
C GLU A 147 -7.52 28.91 -23.88
N LYS A 148 -7.12 29.39 -25.07
CA LYS A 148 -7.65 28.88 -26.35
C LYS A 148 -7.34 27.41 -26.57
N VAL A 149 -6.09 27.01 -26.26
CA VAL A 149 -5.68 25.61 -26.39
C VAL A 149 -6.37 24.74 -25.34
N LEU A 150 -6.51 25.23 -24.10
CA LEU A 150 -7.25 24.55 -23.04
C LEU A 150 -8.70 24.25 -23.47
N LEU A 151 -9.41 25.21 -24.04
CA LEU A 151 -10.76 25.00 -24.57
C LEU A 151 -10.82 23.96 -25.70
N LYS A 152 -9.74 23.79 -26.50
CA LYS A 152 -9.65 22.73 -27.50
C LYS A 152 -9.45 21.36 -26.83
N ILE A 153 -8.62 21.28 -25.78
CA ILE A 153 -8.38 20.06 -25.00
C ILE A 153 -9.63 19.61 -24.24
N GLN A 154 -10.38 20.56 -23.67
CA GLN A 154 -11.64 20.26 -22.97
C GLN A 154 -12.73 19.67 -23.84
N LYS A 155 -12.58 19.72 -25.18
CA LYS A 155 -13.48 19.06 -26.15
C LYS A 155 -13.08 17.65 -26.53
N LEU A 156 -11.94 17.15 -26.00
CA LEU A 156 -11.49 15.79 -26.24
C LEU A 156 -12.30 14.79 -25.39
N GLU A 157 -12.25 13.54 -25.76
CA GLU A 157 -12.81 12.44 -25.01
C GLU A 157 -11.76 11.87 -24.04
N PRO A 158 -12.15 11.62 -22.80
CA PRO A 158 -13.49 11.70 -22.19
C PRO A 158 -13.90 13.13 -21.80
N ALA A 159 -15.20 13.42 -21.90
CA ALA A 159 -15.75 14.72 -21.55
C ALA A 159 -15.45 15.12 -20.10
N GLY A 160 -15.08 16.40 -19.89
CA GLY A 160 -14.70 16.94 -18.57
C GLY A 160 -13.21 16.91 -18.27
N ILE A 161 -12.39 16.49 -19.24
CA ILE A 161 -10.93 16.50 -19.09
C ILE A 161 -10.36 17.91 -19.03
N ALA A 162 -9.20 18.06 -18.38
CA ALA A 162 -8.50 19.32 -18.17
C ALA A 162 -9.37 20.40 -17.47
N ALA A 163 -10.39 19.99 -16.72
CA ALA A 163 -11.13 20.87 -15.84
C ALA A 163 -10.27 21.29 -14.64
N ARG A 164 -10.44 22.53 -14.16
CA ARG A 164 -9.70 23.08 -12.99
C ARG A 164 -10.30 22.63 -11.67
N ASN A 165 -11.61 22.38 -11.66
CA ASN A 165 -12.37 21.94 -10.50
C ASN A 165 -13.53 21.04 -10.87
N LEU A 166 -14.18 20.44 -9.88
CA LEU A 166 -15.29 19.51 -10.10
C LEU A 166 -16.51 20.22 -10.75
N GLU A 167 -16.78 21.46 -10.42
CA GLU A 167 -17.89 22.24 -11.01
C GLU A 167 -17.70 22.34 -12.52
N GLU A 168 -16.52 22.76 -12.97
CA GLU A 168 -16.16 22.89 -14.38
C GLU A 168 -16.23 21.52 -15.10
N CYS A 169 -15.72 20.45 -14.46
CA CYS A 169 -15.76 19.11 -15.03
C CYS A 169 -17.20 18.65 -15.33
N LEU A 170 -18.10 18.82 -14.37
CA LEU A 170 -19.51 18.43 -14.54
C LEU A 170 -20.21 19.29 -15.59
N ILE A 171 -19.89 20.59 -15.68
CA ILE A 171 -20.44 21.48 -16.68
C ILE A 171 -19.97 21.06 -18.09
N LEU A 172 -18.68 20.77 -18.28
CA LEU A 172 -18.12 20.32 -19.55
C LEU A 172 -18.77 19.02 -20.03
N GLN A 173 -19.06 18.08 -19.11
CA GLN A 173 -19.79 16.85 -19.46
C GLN A 173 -21.22 17.13 -19.92
N ILE A 174 -21.91 18.09 -19.32
CA ILE A 174 -23.25 18.48 -19.77
C ILE A 174 -23.17 19.20 -21.14
N ASP A 175 -22.17 20.04 -21.34
CA ASP A 175 -21.98 20.80 -22.58
C ASP A 175 -21.52 19.93 -23.75
N SER A 176 -20.99 18.75 -23.53
CA SER A 176 -20.65 17.79 -24.58
C SER A 176 -21.86 17.13 -25.24
N ILE A 177 -23.06 17.28 -24.63
CA ILE A 177 -24.31 16.73 -25.19
C ILE A 177 -24.89 17.69 -26.24
N GLU A 178 -25.06 17.21 -27.45
CA GLU A 178 -25.56 18.05 -28.57
C GLU A 178 -26.98 18.55 -28.34
N GLU A 179 -27.87 17.74 -27.76
CA GLU A 179 -29.27 18.12 -27.50
C GLU A 179 -29.63 17.88 -26.01
N PRO A 180 -29.32 18.85 -25.11
CA PRO A 180 -29.59 18.69 -23.69
C PRO A 180 -31.08 18.77 -23.38
N THR A 181 -31.59 17.82 -22.59
CA THR A 181 -32.97 17.82 -22.10
C THR A 181 -33.20 18.91 -21.05
N GLN A 182 -34.48 19.25 -20.75
CA GLN A 182 -34.81 20.26 -19.72
C GLN A 182 -34.19 19.92 -18.35
N ASN A 183 -34.14 18.64 -17.99
CA ASN A 183 -33.53 18.19 -16.75
C ASN A 183 -32.01 18.44 -16.71
N GLN A 184 -31.32 18.26 -17.82
CA GLN A 184 -29.89 18.50 -17.96
C GLN A 184 -29.57 20.02 -17.93
N LEU A 185 -30.38 20.86 -18.54
CA LEU A 185 -30.25 22.31 -18.46
C LEU A 185 -30.48 22.80 -17.06
N LEU A 186 -31.46 22.23 -16.34
CA LEU A 186 -31.68 22.54 -14.94
C LEU A 186 -30.51 22.08 -14.05
N ALA A 187 -29.99 20.88 -14.31
CA ALA A 187 -28.79 20.36 -13.63
C ALA A 187 -27.58 21.30 -13.81
N LYS A 188 -27.34 21.80 -15.04
CA LYS A 188 -26.29 22.79 -15.31
C LYS A 188 -26.49 24.07 -14.49
N LYS A 189 -27.71 24.61 -14.42
CA LYS A 189 -28.02 25.80 -13.61
C LYS A 189 -27.76 25.55 -12.10
N ILE A 190 -28.15 24.39 -11.60
CA ILE A 190 -27.94 24.01 -10.20
C ILE A 190 -26.44 23.94 -9.89
N ILE A 191 -25.63 23.35 -10.77
CA ILE A 191 -24.18 23.30 -10.60
C ILE A 191 -23.56 24.70 -10.63
N LEU A 192 -23.96 25.55 -11.57
CA LEU A 192 -23.41 26.92 -11.66
C LEU A 192 -23.75 27.82 -10.48
N GLU A 193 -24.98 27.73 -9.95
CA GLU A 193 -25.48 28.70 -8.98
C GLU A 193 -25.53 28.18 -7.54
N ASN A 194 -25.70 26.86 -7.34
CA ASN A 194 -26.02 26.27 -6.04
C ASN A 194 -25.21 24.98 -5.75
N PHE A 195 -24.00 24.88 -6.28
CA PHE A 195 -23.17 23.69 -6.08
C PHE A 195 -22.86 23.41 -4.60
N LYS A 196 -22.59 24.48 -3.81
CA LYS A 196 -22.33 24.34 -2.35
C LYS A 196 -23.54 23.84 -1.57
N GLU A 197 -24.74 24.28 -1.94
CA GLU A 197 -25.99 23.83 -1.34
C GLU A 197 -26.27 22.37 -1.71
N PHE A 198 -26.03 22.00 -2.95
CA PHE A 198 -26.17 20.65 -3.47
C PHE A 198 -25.21 19.66 -2.78
N THR A 199 -23.92 19.98 -2.71
CA THR A 199 -22.91 19.13 -2.03
C THR A 199 -23.18 18.95 -0.55
N ASN A 200 -23.73 20.00 0.10
CA ASN A 200 -24.13 19.95 1.52
C ASN A 200 -25.52 19.31 1.74
N LYS A 201 -26.17 18.79 0.68
CA LYS A 201 -27.53 18.22 0.72
C LYS A 201 -28.58 19.16 1.34
N LYS A 202 -28.46 20.47 1.10
CA LYS A 202 -29.45 21.48 1.51
C LYS A 202 -30.50 21.65 0.41
N PHE A 203 -31.24 20.59 0.11
CA PHE A 203 -32.19 20.57 -1.01
C PHE A 203 -33.36 21.54 -0.82
N ASP A 204 -33.77 21.79 0.42
CA ASP A 204 -34.86 22.74 0.69
C ASP A 204 -34.59 24.13 0.12
N VAL A 205 -33.35 24.61 0.15
CA VAL A 205 -32.96 25.90 -0.41
C VAL A 205 -33.07 25.89 -1.93
N ILE A 206 -32.69 24.78 -2.56
CA ILE A 206 -32.76 24.61 -4.01
C ILE A 206 -34.23 24.53 -4.47
N TYR A 207 -35.10 23.78 -3.75
CA TYR A 207 -36.53 23.73 -4.06
C TYR A 207 -37.23 25.08 -3.97
N GLN A 208 -36.82 25.97 -3.06
CA GLN A 208 -37.38 27.31 -2.91
C GLN A 208 -36.90 28.28 -3.99
N LYS A 209 -35.68 28.05 -4.54
CA LYS A 209 -35.07 28.95 -5.52
C LYS A 209 -35.58 28.73 -6.95
N TYR A 210 -35.85 27.47 -7.30
CA TYR A 210 -36.31 27.11 -8.62
C TYR A 210 -37.80 26.83 -8.62
N ASP A 211 -38.54 27.58 -9.47
CA ASP A 211 -40.01 27.47 -9.64
C ASP A 211 -40.36 26.27 -10.56
N HIS A 212 -39.91 25.07 -10.14
CA HIS A 212 -40.17 23.83 -10.83
C HIS A 212 -40.76 22.77 -9.90
N PRO A 213 -41.57 21.83 -10.42
CA PRO A 213 -42.06 20.72 -9.62
C PRO A 213 -40.92 19.92 -9.02
N LYS A 214 -41.06 19.49 -7.75
CA LYS A 214 -40.03 18.72 -7.03
C LYS A 214 -39.52 17.51 -7.81
N ASN A 215 -40.40 16.83 -8.56
CA ASN A 215 -40.01 15.69 -9.37
C ASN A 215 -38.98 16.04 -10.46
N ILE A 216 -39.09 17.21 -11.10
CA ILE A 216 -38.16 17.66 -12.13
C ILE A 216 -36.80 18.00 -11.50
N ILE A 217 -36.80 18.64 -10.33
CA ILE A 217 -35.58 18.96 -9.60
C ILE A 217 -34.89 17.67 -9.13
N ASN A 218 -35.64 16.69 -8.64
CA ASN A 218 -35.10 15.39 -8.24
C ASN A 218 -34.49 14.65 -9.43
N ASN A 219 -35.15 14.65 -10.59
CA ASN A 219 -34.59 14.07 -11.82
C ASN A 219 -33.27 14.78 -12.25
N ALA A 220 -33.18 16.10 -12.04
CA ALA A 220 -31.92 16.81 -12.28
C ALA A 220 -30.84 16.41 -11.27
N PHE A 221 -31.18 16.20 -9.99
CA PHE A 221 -30.24 15.69 -8.99
C PHE A 221 -29.74 14.29 -9.33
N ASP A 222 -30.65 13.40 -9.72
CA ASP A 222 -30.29 12.04 -10.12
C ASP A 222 -29.41 12.03 -11.37
N TYR A 223 -29.68 12.93 -12.32
CA TYR A 223 -28.80 13.13 -13.46
C TYR A 223 -27.38 13.58 -13.03
N ILE A 224 -27.26 14.57 -12.12
CA ILE A 224 -25.93 15.00 -11.60
C ILE A 224 -25.17 13.83 -10.96
N LYS A 225 -25.85 12.90 -10.28
CA LYS A 225 -25.23 11.70 -9.70
C LYS A 225 -24.69 10.72 -10.75
N THR A 226 -25.25 10.71 -11.97
CA THR A 226 -24.76 9.84 -13.05
C THR A 226 -23.51 10.36 -13.75
N LEU A 227 -23.18 11.66 -13.57
CA LEU A 227 -21.97 12.24 -14.15
C LEU A 227 -20.70 11.70 -13.46
N ASN A 228 -19.64 11.60 -14.25
CA ASN A 228 -18.37 11.04 -13.77
C ASN A 228 -17.49 12.14 -13.12
N PRO A 229 -17.21 12.09 -11.81
CA PRO A 229 -16.34 13.06 -11.15
C PRO A 229 -14.85 12.89 -11.51
N LYS A 230 -14.46 11.77 -12.14
CA LYS A 230 -13.09 11.47 -12.55
C LYS A 230 -13.05 11.13 -14.03
N PRO A 231 -12.79 12.11 -14.92
CA PRO A 231 -12.87 11.89 -16.36
C PRO A 231 -11.87 10.85 -16.88
N SER A 232 -10.69 10.70 -16.25
CA SER A 232 -9.74 9.64 -16.62
C SER A 232 -10.23 8.22 -16.30
N GLY A 233 -11.26 8.10 -15.45
CA GLY A 233 -11.78 6.79 -15.03
C GLY A 233 -10.82 5.93 -14.21
N GLY A 234 -9.72 6.49 -13.72
CA GLY A 234 -8.66 5.73 -13.01
C GLY A 234 -7.89 4.78 -13.95
N LEU A 235 -7.87 5.05 -15.25
CA LEU A 235 -7.24 4.19 -16.26
C LEU A 235 -5.73 4.03 -16.07
N GLU A 236 -5.05 4.97 -15.40
CA GLU A 236 -3.62 4.85 -15.10
C GLU A 236 -3.35 3.93 -13.90
N ASP A 237 -4.29 3.81 -12.95
CA ASP A 237 -4.11 2.97 -11.75
C ASP A 237 -4.33 1.48 -12.01
N SER A 238 -4.97 1.11 -13.14
CA SER A 238 -5.31 -0.29 -13.44
C SER A 238 -4.10 -1.18 -13.79
N ASN A 239 -2.94 -0.60 -14.06
CA ASN A 239 -1.75 -1.34 -14.47
C ASN A 239 -0.67 -1.47 -13.38
N LEU A 240 -0.82 -0.80 -12.25
CA LEU A 240 0.09 -0.93 -11.11
C LEU A 240 -0.46 -1.95 -10.10
N THR A 241 -0.51 -3.21 -10.51
CA THR A 241 -0.69 -4.28 -9.53
C THR A 241 0.56 -4.37 -8.68
N GLU A 242 0.52 -3.82 -7.47
CA GLU A 242 1.58 -4.04 -6.48
C GLU A 242 1.62 -5.53 -6.11
N PHE A 243 2.63 -6.25 -6.61
CA PHE A 243 2.86 -7.62 -6.22
C PHE A 243 3.47 -7.66 -4.82
N LEU A 244 2.67 -8.06 -3.84
CA LEU A 244 3.15 -8.31 -2.49
C LEU A 244 3.85 -9.67 -2.43
N ILE A 245 5.17 -9.66 -2.28
CA ILE A 245 5.95 -10.88 -2.09
C ILE A 245 5.82 -11.30 -0.61
N PRO A 246 5.31 -12.50 -0.30
CA PRO A 246 5.21 -12.96 1.08
C PRO A 246 6.59 -13.31 1.66
N ASP A 247 6.78 -13.07 2.95
CA ASP A 247 7.96 -13.49 3.71
C ASP A 247 7.72 -14.83 4.41
N PHE A 248 6.46 -15.14 4.74
CA PHE A 248 6.04 -16.37 5.40
C PHE A 248 4.93 -17.05 4.61
N ILE A 249 4.93 -18.37 4.65
CA ILE A 249 3.86 -19.21 4.14
C ILE A 249 3.31 -20.03 5.30
N VAL A 250 2.01 -19.94 5.54
CA VAL A 250 1.31 -20.73 6.56
C VAL A 250 0.40 -21.71 5.84
N LYS A 251 0.66 -22.99 6.03
CA LYS A 251 -0.15 -24.09 5.49
C LYS A 251 -0.82 -24.85 6.62
N LYS A 252 -2.03 -25.33 6.40
CA LYS A 252 -2.74 -26.18 7.35
C LYS A 252 -2.50 -27.64 6.96
N ASP A 253 -1.88 -28.39 7.87
CA ASP A 253 -1.70 -29.83 7.72
C ASP A 253 -2.29 -30.55 8.93
N ASN A 254 -3.21 -31.51 8.70
CA ASN A 254 -3.81 -32.39 9.72
C ASN A 254 -4.21 -31.70 11.03
N ASN A 255 -4.83 -30.51 10.97
CA ASN A 255 -5.23 -29.68 12.13
C ASN A 255 -4.09 -28.90 12.83
N GLU A 256 -2.88 -28.98 12.34
CA GLU A 256 -1.74 -28.17 12.77
C GLU A 256 -1.35 -27.17 11.67
N PHE A 257 -0.78 -26.03 12.07
CA PHE A 257 -0.30 -25.04 11.14
C PHE A 257 1.22 -25.16 11.02
N ILE A 258 1.69 -25.34 9.80
CA ILE A 258 3.11 -25.35 9.46
C ILE A 258 3.46 -23.95 8.95
N VAL A 259 4.47 -23.33 9.56
CA VAL A 259 5.00 -22.02 9.18
C VAL A 259 6.34 -22.21 8.50
N GLU A 260 6.43 -21.78 7.26
CA GLU A 260 7.65 -21.80 6.46
C GLU A 260 8.08 -20.37 6.08
N LEU A 261 9.37 -20.16 5.86
CA LEU A 261 9.87 -18.92 5.25
C LEU A 261 9.74 -19.05 3.73
N ALA A 262 9.19 -18.03 3.06
CA ALA A 262 8.96 -18.05 1.61
C ALA A 262 10.27 -18.02 0.79
N SER A 263 11.38 -17.58 1.36
CA SER A 263 12.68 -17.63 0.70
C SER A 263 13.37 -18.95 1.01
N GLY A 264 13.59 -19.75 -0.02
CA GLY A 264 14.53 -20.85 0.03
C GLY A 264 15.97 -20.38 0.07
N ASN A 265 16.37 -19.69 1.15
CA ASN A 265 17.75 -19.27 1.30
C ASN A 265 18.63 -20.51 1.32
N LYS A 266 19.49 -20.64 0.29
CA LYS A 266 20.51 -21.69 0.27
C LYS A 266 21.35 -21.58 1.55
N PRO A 267 21.61 -22.68 2.27
CA PRO A 267 22.41 -22.64 3.48
C PRO A 267 23.83 -22.16 3.12
N LEU A 268 24.30 -21.13 3.81
CA LEU A 268 25.65 -20.63 3.66
C LEU A 268 26.60 -21.45 4.53
N ASN A 269 27.71 -21.88 3.96
CA ASN A 269 28.78 -22.60 4.64
C ASN A 269 30.07 -21.77 4.64
N ILE A 270 30.91 -22.09 5.60
CA ILE A 270 32.28 -21.53 5.64
C ILE A 270 33.16 -22.45 4.82
N ASN A 271 33.93 -21.88 3.91
CA ASN A 271 34.87 -22.60 3.05
C ASN A 271 35.90 -23.38 3.88
N LYS A 272 35.92 -24.72 3.70
CA LYS A 272 36.80 -25.64 4.41
C LYS A 272 38.29 -25.35 4.18
N ASN A 273 38.63 -24.83 2.99
CA ASN A 273 40.02 -24.47 2.67
C ASN A 273 40.55 -23.33 3.54
N TYR A 274 39.72 -22.32 3.82
CA TYR A 274 40.11 -21.23 4.72
C TYR A 274 40.26 -21.68 6.16
N ILE A 275 39.50 -22.65 6.60
CA ILE A 275 39.64 -23.27 7.92
C ILE A 275 40.97 -24.04 8.02
N SER A 276 41.32 -24.84 7.00
CA SER A 276 42.59 -25.61 7.01
C SER A 276 43.81 -24.68 6.97
N ILE A 277 43.76 -23.60 6.17
CA ILE A 277 44.86 -22.60 6.11
C ILE A 277 45.02 -21.90 7.47
N TYR A 278 43.91 -21.57 8.13
CA TYR A 278 43.91 -20.97 9.45
C TYR A 278 44.59 -21.88 10.48
N ASP A 279 44.24 -23.20 10.48
CA ASP A 279 44.83 -24.17 11.41
C ASP A 279 46.29 -24.41 11.13
N GLU A 280 46.73 -24.44 9.88
CA GLU A 280 48.16 -24.52 9.50
C GLU A 280 48.95 -23.32 9.99
N LEU A 281 48.42 -22.11 9.77
CA LEU A 281 49.06 -20.88 10.22
C LEU A 281 49.09 -20.75 11.76
N LYS A 282 48.10 -21.27 12.44
CA LYS A 282 48.02 -21.34 13.90
C LYS A 282 49.10 -22.25 14.49
N ASN A 283 49.40 -23.36 13.79
CA ASN A 283 50.36 -24.38 14.28
C ASN A 283 51.84 -24.05 13.98
N LYS A 284 52.12 -23.08 13.07
CA LYS A 284 53.47 -22.61 12.78
C LYS A 284 54.03 -21.81 13.94
N LYS A 285 55.08 -22.38 14.66
CA LYS A 285 55.74 -21.77 15.84
C LYS A 285 56.58 -20.54 15.55
N ASN A 286 57.15 -20.40 14.32
CA ASN A 286 57.90 -19.24 13.92
C ASN A 286 57.06 -18.34 12.97
N LYS A 287 56.59 -17.25 13.53
CA LYS A 287 55.81 -16.26 12.77
C LYS A 287 56.70 -15.12 12.32
N ASP A 288 57.12 -15.12 11.05
CA ASP A 288 57.62 -13.92 10.40
C ASP A 288 56.56 -12.83 10.31
N ASN A 289 56.96 -11.56 10.23
CA ASN A 289 55.99 -10.46 10.25
C ASN A 289 54.92 -10.58 9.15
N GLY A 290 55.27 -11.05 7.96
CA GLY A 290 54.30 -11.30 6.87
C GLY A 290 53.33 -12.45 7.16
N SER A 291 53.75 -13.48 7.91
CA SER A 291 52.88 -14.59 8.32
C SER A 291 51.90 -14.20 9.44
N LYS A 292 52.23 -13.20 10.25
CA LYS A 292 51.34 -12.62 11.26
C LYS A 292 50.23 -11.80 10.60
N GLU A 293 50.55 -10.94 9.64
CA GLU A 293 49.56 -10.14 8.90
C GLU A 293 48.56 -11.04 8.14
N SER A 294 49.08 -12.08 7.47
CA SER A 294 48.23 -13.07 6.79
C SER A 294 47.34 -13.83 7.74
N PHE A 295 47.84 -14.20 8.89
CA PHE A 295 47.05 -14.86 9.93
C PHE A 295 45.92 -13.96 10.48
N ASP A 296 46.25 -12.71 10.81
CA ASP A 296 45.27 -11.74 11.32
C ASP A 296 44.21 -11.41 10.26
N PHE A 297 44.58 -11.34 8.99
CA PHE A 297 43.64 -11.16 7.88
C PHE A 297 42.65 -12.34 7.75
N ILE A 298 43.17 -13.58 7.67
CA ILE A 298 42.33 -14.78 7.54
C ILE A 298 41.46 -14.96 8.75
N LYS A 299 42.01 -14.71 9.95
CA LYS A 299 41.21 -14.75 11.20
C LYS A 299 40.06 -13.76 11.17
N SER A 300 40.31 -12.53 10.78
CA SER A 300 39.27 -11.49 10.67
C SER A 300 38.17 -11.87 9.66
N LYS A 301 38.56 -12.44 8.49
CA LYS A 301 37.59 -12.89 7.50
C LYS A 301 36.75 -14.07 7.96
N LEU A 302 37.35 -15.07 8.66
CA LEU A 302 36.65 -16.20 9.25
C LEU A 302 35.70 -15.75 10.37
N GLU A 303 36.13 -14.87 11.25
CA GLU A 303 35.27 -14.35 12.33
C GLU A 303 34.05 -13.59 11.76
N LYS A 304 34.25 -12.81 10.71
CA LYS A 304 33.14 -12.13 10.01
C LYS A 304 32.19 -13.14 9.35
N ALA A 305 32.73 -14.16 8.66
CA ALA A 305 31.94 -15.19 8.04
C ALA A 305 31.09 -15.98 9.06
N GLN A 306 31.70 -16.40 10.17
CA GLN A 306 30.99 -17.08 11.26
C GLN A 306 29.87 -16.23 11.84
N TRP A 307 30.17 -14.97 12.15
CA TRP A 307 29.17 -14.04 12.66
C TRP A 307 27.98 -13.86 11.68
N PHE A 308 28.27 -13.72 10.37
CA PHE A 308 27.24 -13.54 9.35
C PHE A 308 26.32 -14.76 9.23
N VAL A 309 26.88 -15.97 9.18
CA VAL A 309 26.10 -17.23 9.17
C VAL A 309 25.26 -17.38 10.42
N GLU A 310 25.84 -17.11 11.60
CA GLU A 310 25.08 -17.14 12.86
C GLU A 310 23.97 -16.10 12.89
N ALA A 311 24.23 -14.88 12.40
CA ALA A 311 23.23 -13.83 12.34
C ALA A 311 22.05 -14.19 11.43
N LEU A 312 22.30 -14.83 10.27
CA LEU A 312 21.26 -15.32 9.38
C LEU A 312 20.42 -16.42 10.03
N ASN A 313 21.06 -17.39 10.68
CA ASN A 313 20.37 -18.47 11.40
C ASN A 313 19.53 -17.90 12.56
N GLN A 314 20.07 -16.97 13.32
CA GLN A 314 19.34 -16.29 14.39
C GLN A 314 18.16 -15.49 13.84
N ARG A 315 18.33 -14.78 12.70
CA ARG A 315 17.24 -14.09 12.01
C ARG A 315 16.11 -15.06 11.67
N ASN A 316 16.42 -16.15 10.96
CA ASN A 316 15.41 -17.12 10.52
C ASN A 316 14.67 -17.73 11.72
N ASN A 317 15.39 -18.12 12.77
CA ASN A 317 14.80 -18.64 14.01
C ASN A 317 13.90 -17.60 14.71
N THR A 318 14.31 -16.31 14.72
CA THR A 318 13.50 -15.23 15.29
C THR A 318 12.23 -15.00 14.51
N LEU A 319 12.31 -14.95 13.18
CA LEU A 319 11.18 -14.80 12.29
C LEU A 319 10.18 -15.96 12.45
N LEU A 320 10.64 -17.20 12.41
CA LEU A 320 9.81 -18.39 12.60
C LEU A 320 9.15 -18.40 13.99
N LYS A 321 9.88 -18.08 15.06
CA LYS A 321 9.31 -17.99 16.41
C LYS A 321 8.23 -16.92 16.49
N THR A 322 8.45 -15.76 15.86
CA THR A 322 7.47 -14.67 15.83
C THR A 322 6.20 -15.12 15.14
N MET A 323 6.31 -15.69 13.94
CA MET A 323 5.15 -16.12 13.17
C MET A 323 4.41 -17.29 13.84
N ASN A 324 5.12 -18.29 14.37
CA ASN A 324 4.52 -19.39 15.11
C ASN A 324 3.74 -18.90 16.34
N THR A 325 4.23 -17.85 17.01
CA THR A 325 3.53 -17.26 18.16
C THR A 325 2.25 -16.55 17.72
N ILE A 326 2.28 -15.82 16.59
CA ILE A 326 1.10 -15.17 16.00
C ILE A 326 0.05 -16.22 15.64
N VAL A 327 0.45 -17.28 14.94
CA VAL A 327 -0.45 -18.38 14.53
C VAL A 327 -1.09 -19.06 15.74
N LYS A 328 -0.33 -19.31 16.82
CA LYS A 328 -0.86 -19.90 18.05
C LYS A 328 -1.93 -19.02 18.72
N ILE A 329 -1.72 -17.71 18.77
CA ILE A 329 -2.66 -16.79 19.39
C ILE A 329 -3.90 -16.61 18.50
N GLN A 330 -3.72 -16.49 17.18
CA GLN A 330 -4.77 -16.24 16.20
C GLN A 330 -5.30 -17.52 15.53
N LYS A 331 -5.19 -18.67 16.20
CA LYS A 331 -5.55 -19.98 15.65
C LYS A 331 -6.94 -20.03 15.00
N ARG A 332 -7.94 -19.30 15.54
CA ARG A 332 -9.29 -19.25 15.00
C ARG A 332 -9.31 -18.60 13.61
N PHE A 333 -8.69 -17.44 13.47
CA PHE A 333 -8.58 -16.76 12.19
C PHE A 333 -7.92 -17.63 11.12
N PHE A 334 -6.81 -18.30 11.45
CA PHE A 334 -6.13 -19.18 10.48
C PHE A 334 -6.94 -20.43 10.11
N ASN A 335 -7.95 -20.83 10.91
CA ASN A 335 -8.84 -21.93 10.56
C ASN A 335 -9.92 -21.53 9.56
N ASP A 336 -10.59 -20.42 9.80
CA ASP A 336 -11.86 -20.06 9.16
C ASP A 336 -11.74 -18.82 8.25
N GLY A 337 -10.68 -18.02 8.40
CA GLY A 337 -10.43 -16.81 7.63
C GLY A 337 -11.32 -15.62 8.01
N ASP A 338 -12.18 -15.76 9.06
CA ASP A 338 -13.09 -14.69 9.46
C ASP A 338 -12.36 -13.63 10.31
N GLU A 339 -12.50 -12.37 9.89
CA GLU A 339 -11.95 -11.23 10.62
C GLU A 339 -12.55 -11.05 12.02
N ASN A 340 -13.78 -11.54 12.23
CA ASN A 340 -14.46 -11.46 13.52
C ASN A 340 -13.83 -12.39 14.56
N ASP A 341 -13.09 -13.40 14.15
CA ASP A 341 -12.39 -14.35 15.01
C ASP A 341 -11.00 -13.88 15.46
N LEU A 342 -10.58 -12.69 15.03
CA LEU A 342 -9.31 -12.10 15.47
C LEU A 342 -9.32 -11.77 16.96
N LYS A 343 -8.44 -12.42 17.72
CA LYS A 343 -8.22 -12.10 19.13
C LYS A 343 -7.43 -10.80 19.25
N PRO A 344 -7.77 -9.93 20.23
CA PRO A 344 -6.96 -8.76 20.51
C PRO A 344 -5.55 -9.20 20.93
N MET A 345 -4.53 -8.63 20.28
CA MET A 345 -3.12 -8.97 20.49
C MET A 345 -2.27 -7.71 20.38
N ILE A 346 -1.38 -7.49 21.34
CA ILE A 346 -0.44 -6.37 21.33
C ILE A 346 0.99 -6.87 21.12
N LEU A 347 1.87 -5.98 20.64
CA LEU A 347 3.29 -6.32 20.40
C LEU A 347 4.01 -6.83 21.66
N LYS A 348 3.60 -6.36 22.82
CA LYS A 348 4.16 -6.74 24.11
C LYS A 348 3.93 -8.23 24.40
N ASP A 349 2.75 -8.76 24.09
CA ASP A 349 2.42 -10.17 24.34
C ASP A 349 3.38 -11.11 23.60
N ILE A 350 3.69 -10.77 22.33
CA ILE A 350 4.65 -11.53 21.53
C ILE A 350 6.07 -11.36 22.07
N ALA A 351 6.46 -10.12 22.39
CA ALA A 351 7.79 -9.81 22.89
C ALA A 351 8.12 -10.60 24.17
N GLU A 352 7.16 -10.73 25.08
CA GLU A 352 7.29 -11.51 26.32
C GLU A 352 7.44 -13.02 26.05
N ILE A 353 6.65 -13.58 25.11
CA ILE A 353 6.71 -15.02 24.77
C ILE A 353 8.04 -15.37 24.09
N ILE A 354 8.51 -14.52 23.17
CA ILE A 354 9.75 -14.76 22.40
C ILE A 354 10.99 -14.35 23.21
N LYS A 355 10.81 -13.60 24.29
CA LYS A 355 11.88 -13.00 25.12
C LYS A 355 12.77 -12.06 24.33
N MET A 356 12.14 -11.18 23.53
CA MET A 356 12.81 -10.16 22.74
C MET A 356 12.28 -8.77 23.07
N ASP A 357 13.03 -7.73 22.64
CA ASP A 357 12.60 -6.35 22.79
C ASP A 357 11.38 -6.04 21.89
N ILE A 358 10.43 -5.29 22.44
CA ILE A 358 9.22 -4.82 21.73
C ILE A 358 9.59 -4.07 20.44
N SER A 359 10.67 -3.29 20.48
CA SER A 359 11.14 -2.55 19.29
C SER A 359 11.54 -3.47 18.14
N THR A 360 12.16 -4.62 18.43
CA THR A 360 12.55 -5.62 17.44
C THR A 360 11.32 -6.29 16.83
N VAL A 361 10.37 -6.72 17.66
CA VAL A 361 9.10 -7.30 17.18
C VAL A 361 8.31 -6.29 16.33
N SER A 362 8.25 -5.03 16.76
CA SER A 362 7.60 -3.96 15.99
C SER A 362 8.18 -3.77 14.60
N ARG A 363 9.50 -3.85 14.46
CA ARG A 363 10.19 -3.73 13.16
C ARG A 363 9.88 -4.90 12.24
N ILE A 364 9.86 -6.14 12.77
CA ILE A 364 9.47 -7.34 12.02
C ILE A 364 8.03 -7.20 11.52
N VAL A 365 7.10 -6.88 12.42
CA VAL A 365 5.66 -6.80 12.12
C VAL A 365 5.32 -5.73 11.08
N LYS A 366 6.07 -4.62 11.03
CA LYS A 366 5.85 -3.54 10.06
C LYS A 366 6.32 -3.86 8.64
N SER A 367 7.33 -4.73 8.50
CA SER A 367 8.04 -4.95 7.25
C SER A 367 7.72 -6.27 6.56
N LYS A 368 6.94 -7.16 7.17
CA LYS A 368 6.76 -8.55 6.75
C LYS A 368 5.32 -8.88 6.40
N ASN A 369 5.16 -9.74 5.38
CA ASN A 369 3.89 -10.24 4.90
C ASN A 369 3.82 -11.77 5.05
N VAL A 370 2.61 -12.30 5.27
CA VAL A 370 2.33 -13.73 5.35
C VAL A 370 1.30 -14.14 4.30
N GLN A 371 1.57 -15.23 3.62
CA GLN A 371 0.64 -15.92 2.75
C GLN A 371 -0.10 -16.98 3.55
N THR A 372 -1.43 -16.96 3.45
CA THR A 372 -2.35 -17.93 4.04
C THR A 372 -3.24 -18.51 2.94
N ASP A 373 -4.03 -19.52 3.24
CA ASP A 373 -5.02 -20.09 2.30
C ASP A 373 -6.09 -19.07 1.89
N TYR A 374 -6.29 -17.99 2.69
CA TYR A 374 -7.29 -16.93 2.45
C TYR A 374 -6.71 -15.68 1.74
N GLY A 375 -5.40 -15.61 1.54
CA GLY A 375 -4.73 -14.50 0.89
C GLY A 375 -3.43 -14.05 1.56
N ILE A 376 -2.86 -12.95 1.06
CA ILE A 376 -1.62 -12.36 1.59
C ILE A 376 -1.99 -11.22 2.53
N PHE A 377 -1.51 -11.28 3.78
CA PHE A 377 -1.76 -10.28 4.80
C PHE A 377 -0.46 -9.71 5.35
N PRO A 378 -0.35 -8.39 5.58
CA PRO A 378 0.75 -7.83 6.33
C PRO A 378 0.66 -8.29 7.79
N LEU A 379 1.78 -8.59 8.46
CA LEU A 379 1.75 -9.05 9.84
C LEU A 379 1.06 -8.05 10.79
N ARG A 380 1.13 -6.76 10.47
CA ARG A 380 0.44 -5.69 11.22
C ARG A 380 -1.08 -5.92 11.32
N TYR A 381 -1.66 -6.62 10.37
CA TYR A 381 -3.09 -6.93 10.31
C TYR A 381 -3.60 -7.68 11.56
N PHE A 382 -2.76 -8.54 12.15
CA PHE A 382 -3.10 -9.36 13.30
C PHE A 382 -3.03 -8.62 14.64
N PHE A 383 -2.53 -7.39 14.64
CA PHE A 383 -2.37 -6.59 15.84
C PHE A 383 -3.47 -5.54 15.94
N SER A 384 -4.16 -5.51 17.08
CA SER A 384 -5.13 -4.46 17.40
C SER A 384 -4.46 -3.34 18.19
N GLU A 385 -4.57 -2.11 17.71
CA GLU A 385 -4.04 -0.93 18.42
C GLU A 385 -4.84 -0.58 19.68
N SER A 386 -6.10 -1.00 19.73
CA SER A 386 -6.98 -0.73 20.87
C SER A 386 -7.87 -1.93 21.17
N THR A 387 -8.01 -2.22 22.44
CA THR A 387 -8.93 -3.21 22.98
C THR A 387 -10.13 -2.49 23.56
N ILE A 388 -11.33 -2.97 23.26
CA ILE A 388 -12.59 -2.46 23.78
C ILE A 388 -13.18 -3.51 24.69
N LYS A 389 -13.74 -3.10 25.81
CA LYS A 389 -14.44 -4.01 26.71
C LYS A 389 -15.82 -4.35 26.14
N LYS A 390 -16.12 -5.64 26.05
CA LYS A 390 -17.46 -6.18 25.83
C LYS A 390 -17.85 -6.98 27.05
N GLY A 391 -18.49 -6.33 28.03
CA GLY A 391 -18.68 -6.93 29.35
C GLY A 391 -17.31 -7.20 30.04
N ASP A 392 -17.02 -8.47 30.31
CA ASP A 392 -15.73 -8.90 30.91
C ASP A 392 -14.67 -9.26 29.86
N ASP A 393 -15.03 -9.39 28.59
CA ASP A 393 -14.11 -9.76 27.51
C ASP A 393 -13.49 -8.54 26.82
N LEU A 394 -12.23 -8.69 26.39
CA LEU A 394 -11.55 -7.71 25.55
C LEU A 394 -11.76 -8.06 24.08
N VAL A 395 -12.28 -7.11 23.32
CA VAL A 395 -12.59 -7.26 21.88
C VAL A 395 -11.73 -6.31 21.06
N SER A 396 -11.33 -6.75 19.87
CA SER A 396 -10.59 -5.92 18.93
C SER A 396 -11.44 -4.75 18.42
N SER A 397 -10.82 -3.58 18.29
CA SER A 397 -11.47 -2.41 17.66
C SER A 397 -11.97 -2.67 16.25
N LYS A 398 -11.40 -3.66 15.56
CA LYS A 398 -11.79 -4.05 14.21
C LYS A 398 -13.21 -4.65 14.18
N ILE A 399 -13.53 -5.51 15.15
CA ILE A 399 -14.87 -6.10 15.29
C ILE A 399 -15.92 -5.00 15.49
N VAL A 400 -15.61 -4.00 16.32
CA VAL A 400 -16.55 -2.88 16.55
C VAL A 400 -16.71 -2.02 15.30
N LYS A 401 -15.66 -1.83 14.50
CA LYS A 401 -15.75 -1.13 13.22
C LYS A 401 -16.62 -1.88 12.21
N ASN A 402 -16.43 -3.20 12.09
CA ASN A 402 -17.25 -4.03 11.20
C ASN A 402 -18.73 -4.00 11.63
N TYR A 403 -19.00 -4.11 12.95
CA TYR A 403 -20.35 -3.99 13.46
C TYR A 403 -20.96 -2.62 13.19
N LEU A 404 -20.18 -1.55 13.34
CA LEU A 404 -20.60 -0.17 13.02
C LEU A 404 -20.93 -0.02 11.53
N SER A 405 -20.11 -0.59 10.63
CA SER A 405 -20.37 -0.59 9.18
C SER A 405 -21.70 -1.27 8.86
N ASN A 406 -21.90 -2.48 9.39
CA ASN A 406 -23.13 -3.24 9.18
C ASN A 406 -24.37 -2.52 9.72
N LEU A 407 -24.26 -1.83 10.88
CA LEU A 407 -25.36 -1.02 11.42
C LEU A 407 -25.72 0.15 10.50
N ILE A 408 -24.72 0.81 9.90
CA ILE A 408 -24.94 1.94 9.01
C ILE A 408 -25.44 1.48 7.64
N GLU A 409 -24.99 0.34 7.14
CA GLU A 409 -25.49 -0.24 5.88
C GLU A 409 -26.96 -0.65 5.96
N ASN A 410 -27.40 -1.12 7.13
CA ASN A 410 -28.77 -1.54 7.38
C ASN A 410 -29.66 -0.43 8.00
N GLU A 411 -29.15 0.82 8.09
CA GLU A 411 -29.95 1.93 8.63
C GLU A 411 -31.02 2.42 7.65
N ASP A 412 -32.11 2.98 8.18
CA ASP A 412 -33.09 3.68 7.36
C ASP A 412 -32.49 4.99 6.84
N LYS A 413 -32.31 5.08 5.53
CA LYS A 413 -31.70 6.23 4.85
C LYS A 413 -32.55 7.51 4.94
N SER A 414 -33.84 7.41 5.26
CA SER A 414 -34.68 8.58 5.52
C SER A 414 -34.41 9.21 6.89
N SER A 415 -33.96 8.38 7.87
CA SER A 415 -33.62 8.83 9.22
C SER A 415 -32.34 8.19 9.76
N PRO A 416 -31.17 8.53 9.20
CA PRO A 416 -29.90 7.91 9.53
C PRO A 416 -29.47 8.18 10.97
N TYR A 417 -28.85 7.18 11.61
CA TYR A 417 -28.42 7.25 13.00
C TYR A 417 -27.34 8.32 13.22
N SER A 418 -27.56 9.18 14.21
CA SER A 418 -26.51 10.10 14.68
C SER A 418 -25.43 9.35 15.47
N ASP A 419 -24.22 9.94 15.60
CA ASP A 419 -23.12 9.34 16.37
C ASP A 419 -23.54 9.05 17.84
N ASP A 420 -24.47 9.84 18.42
CA ASP A 420 -25.05 9.62 19.76
C ASP A 420 -25.99 8.38 19.81
N GLN A 421 -26.74 8.14 18.74
CA GLN A 421 -27.61 6.97 18.63
C GLN A 421 -26.78 5.72 18.40
N LEU A 422 -25.75 5.79 17.55
CA LEU A 422 -24.81 4.69 17.32
C LEU A 422 -24.07 4.30 18.61
N GLU A 423 -23.64 5.28 19.43
CA GLU A 423 -23.07 5.02 20.75
C GLU A 423 -24.04 4.23 21.65
N LYS A 424 -25.32 4.66 21.70
CA LYS A 424 -26.33 3.99 22.52
C LYS A 424 -26.60 2.55 22.06
N ILE A 425 -26.64 2.32 20.74
CA ILE A 425 -26.82 0.98 20.17
C ILE A 425 -25.63 0.09 20.53
N LEU A 426 -24.39 0.58 20.32
CA LEU A 426 -23.17 -0.15 20.67
C LEU A 426 -23.12 -0.50 22.16
N LYS A 427 -23.50 0.43 23.04
CA LYS A 427 -23.58 0.17 24.49
C LYS A 427 -24.62 -0.88 24.86
N LYS A 428 -25.78 -0.92 24.18
CA LYS A 428 -26.79 -1.98 24.39
C LYS A 428 -26.24 -3.36 24.00
N GLU A 429 -25.41 -3.44 22.98
CA GLU A 429 -24.72 -4.67 22.55
C GLU A 429 -23.51 -5.03 23.43
N GLY A 430 -23.25 -4.23 24.46
CA GLY A 430 -22.19 -4.47 25.43
C GLY A 430 -20.84 -3.85 25.09
N TYR A 431 -20.70 -3.10 23.99
CA TYR A 431 -19.47 -2.42 23.65
C TYR A 431 -19.36 -1.07 24.37
N ASP A 432 -18.38 -0.93 25.25
CA ASP A 432 -18.14 0.34 25.96
C ASP A 432 -17.31 1.30 25.08
N VAL A 433 -18.00 2.02 24.21
CA VAL A 433 -17.41 2.97 23.27
C VAL A 433 -18.01 4.34 23.46
N ALA A 434 -17.18 5.37 23.60
CA ALA A 434 -17.63 6.76 23.70
C ALA A 434 -17.97 7.35 22.33
N ARG A 435 -18.89 8.33 22.26
CA ARG A 435 -19.29 9.05 21.04
C ARG A 435 -18.11 9.53 20.18
N ARG A 436 -17.07 10.11 20.81
CA ARG A 436 -15.87 10.58 20.08
C ARG A 436 -15.15 9.42 19.37
N THR A 437 -15.13 8.25 19.98
CA THR A 437 -14.51 7.06 19.39
C THR A 437 -15.36 6.52 18.24
N VAL A 438 -16.70 6.55 18.38
CA VAL A 438 -17.63 6.19 17.29
C VAL A 438 -17.41 7.11 16.08
N ALA A 439 -17.34 8.41 16.29
CA ALA A 439 -17.07 9.37 15.22
C ALA A 439 -15.71 9.10 14.54
N LYS A 440 -14.65 8.83 15.32
CA LYS A 440 -13.32 8.45 14.79
C LYS A 440 -13.37 7.15 13.98
N TYR A 441 -14.12 6.14 14.42
CA TYR A 441 -14.23 4.87 13.69
C TYR A 441 -15.02 5.05 12.39
N ARG A 442 -16.11 5.83 12.42
CA ARG A 442 -16.86 6.17 11.23
C ARG A 442 -16.00 6.89 10.19
N GLU A 443 -15.19 7.88 10.61
CA GLU A 443 -14.25 8.58 9.75
C GLU A 443 -13.18 7.65 9.16
N GLN A 444 -12.65 6.73 9.96
CA GLN A 444 -11.68 5.72 9.48
C GLN A 444 -12.27 4.75 8.46
N LEU A 445 -13.58 4.53 8.50
CA LEU A 445 -14.34 3.75 7.52
C LEU A 445 -14.79 4.59 6.30
N ASN A 446 -14.39 5.89 6.24
CA ASN A 446 -14.82 6.84 5.22
C ASN A 446 -16.35 7.00 5.12
N ILE A 447 -17.08 6.76 6.21
CA ILE A 447 -18.53 6.90 6.25
C ILE A 447 -18.89 8.34 6.65
N PRO A 448 -19.70 9.06 5.86
CA PRO A 448 -20.05 10.45 6.15
C PRO A 448 -20.98 10.58 7.37
N VAL A 449 -21.12 11.80 7.90
CA VAL A 449 -22.02 12.12 9.01
C VAL A 449 -23.49 11.87 8.65
N ALA A 450 -24.35 11.61 9.64
CA ALA A 450 -25.77 11.29 9.45
C ALA A 450 -26.50 12.22 8.48
N ARG A 451 -26.23 13.55 8.56
CA ARG A 451 -26.83 14.55 7.67
C ARG A 451 -26.53 14.28 6.19
N LEU A 452 -25.30 13.83 5.87
CA LEU A 452 -24.87 13.55 4.50
C LEU A 452 -25.30 12.16 4.02
N ARG A 453 -25.71 11.26 4.92
CA ARG A 453 -26.26 9.94 4.57
C ARG A 453 -27.76 9.98 4.28
N LYS A 454 -28.43 11.04 4.73
CA LYS A 454 -29.88 11.18 4.53
C LYS A 454 -30.22 11.24 3.04
N GLU A 455 -31.14 10.38 2.61
CA GLU A 455 -31.74 10.37 1.28
C GLU A 455 -33.20 10.88 1.39
N TYR A 456 -33.66 11.59 0.37
CA TYR A 456 -34.99 12.23 0.31
C TYR A 456 -35.91 11.51 -0.68
#